data_8c7555e2b55bf77fb71139fffed7f418
#
_entry.id   8c7555e2b55bf77fb71139fffed7f418
#
_cell.length_a   1.000
_cell.length_b   1.000
_cell.length_c   1.000
_cell.angle_alpha   90.00
_cell.angle_beta   90.00
_cell.angle_gamma   90.00
#
_symmetry.space_group_name_H-M   'P 1'
#
loop_
_entity.id
_entity.type
_entity.pdbx_description
1 polymer ?
#
loop_
_entity_poly.entity_id
_entity_poly.type
_entity_poly.pdbx_seq_one_letter_code
_entity_poly.pdbx_strand_id
1 'polypeptide(L)'
;DTEKVLKTMQDFHLSLHCWQADDVAGFEVQAGSLTGGIQATGNYPGKARNIDELRADILKAASYIPGTHRLNLHEIYGDFQGKVVDRDQVEPEHFKSWIEWGKEHNMKLDFNSTSFSHPKSGDLSLSNPDEGIRQFWIEHTKRCRAVAEEMGKVQGDPCIMNLWVHDGSKDITVNR
;
A
#
# COMPACT_ATOMS: atom_id res chain seq x y z
N ASP A 1 0.35 -12.82 -33.97
CA ASP A 1 0.91 -11.54 -34.42
C ASP A 1 1.29 -10.69 -33.22
N THR A 2 2.58 -10.62 -32.93
CA THR A 2 3.14 -9.94 -31.77
C THR A 2 2.84 -8.43 -31.79
N GLU A 3 2.94 -7.79 -32.95
CA GLU A 3 2.68 -6.37 -33.10
C GLU A 3 1.22 -6.01 -32.79
N LYS A 4 0.31 -6.84 -33.21
CA LYS A 4 -1.12 -6.67 -32.91
C LYS A 4 -1.38 -6.78 -31.39
N VAL A 5 -0.74 -7.74 -30.72
CA VAL A 5 -0.87 -7.92 -29.26
C VAL A 5 -0.27 -6.72 -28.53
N LEU A 6 0.92 -6.27 -28.91
CA LEU A 6 1.57 -5.10 -28.31
C LEU A 6 0.69 -3.84 -28.45
N LYS A 7 0.08 -3.66 -29.64
CA LYS A 7 -0.84 -2.55 -29.85
C LYS A 7 -2.08 -2.63 -28.96
N THR A 8 -2.65 -3.82 -28.79
CA THR A 8 -3.78 -4.03 -27.88
C THR A 8 -3.38 -3.78 -26.42
N MET A 9 -2.15 -4.15 -26.03
CA MET A 9 -1.66 -3.94 -24.66
C MET A 9 -1.41 -2.47 -24.31
N GLN A 10 -1.31 -1.57 -25.28
CA GLN A 10 -1.18 -0.13 -25.01
C GLN A 10 -2.40 0.46 -24.28
N ASP A 11 -3.55 -0.21 -24.39
CA ASP A 11 -4.79 0.21 -23.72
C ASP A 11 -4.88 -0.30 -22.27
N PHE A 12 -3.94 -1.15 -21.84
CA PHE A 12 -3.90 -1.65 -20.46
C PHE A 12 -3.06 -0.74 -19.57
N HIS A 13 -3.65 -0.32 -18.47
CA HIS A 13 -2.97 0.45 -17.46
C HIS A 13 -2.32 -0.48 -16.43
N LEU A 14 -1.01 -0.38 -16.28
CA LEU A 14 -0.29 -1.15 -15.26
C LEU A 14 -0.33 -0.42 -13.94
N SER A 15 -0.81 -1.10 -12.89
CA SER A 15 -0.74 -0.60 -11.52
C SER A 15 0.56 -1.08 -10.88
N LEU A 16 1.51 -0.17 -10.71
CA LEU A 16 2.82 -0.45 -10.16
C LEU A 16 2.79 -0.33 -8.65
N HIS A 17 3.31 -1.34 -7.96
CA HIS A 17 3.46 -1.27 -6.51
C HIS A 17 4.54 -0.26 -6.12
N CYS A 18 4.26 0.50 -5.05
CA CYS A 18 5.19 1.50 -4.52
C CYS A 18 6.33 0.90 -3.67
N TRP A 19 6.30 -0.38 -3.39
CA TRP A 19 7.30 -1.01 -2.53
C TRP A 19 8.68 -1.04 -3.16
N GLN A 20 9.68 -0.74 -2.35
CA GLN A 20 11.07 -0.80 -2.71
C GLN A 20 11.73 -1.99 -1.99
N ALA A 21 12.14 -3.04 -2.75
CA ALA A 21 12.85 -4.21 -2.23
C ALA A 21 12.25 -4.77 -0.94
N ASP A 22 10.95 -5.05 -0.93
CA ASP A 22 10.23 -5.59 0.22
C ASP A 22 10.25 -4.67 1.47
N ASP A 23 10.22 -3.37 1.27
CA ASP A 23 10.07 -2.41 2.37
C ASP A 23 8.73 -2.62 3.09
N VAL A 24 8.82 -3.03 4.33
CA VAL A 24 7.65 -3.30 5.19
C VAL A 24 7.42 -2.23 6.25
N ALA A 25 8.26 -1.22 6.28
CA ALA A 25 8.18 -0.14 7.26
C ALA A 25 7.51 1.12 6.70
N GLY A 26 7.66 1.41 5.41
CA GLY A 26 7.18 2.66 4.83
C GLY A 26 7.72 3.87 5.58
N PHE A 27 6.84 4.85 5.82
CA PHE A 27 7.14 6.06 6.60
C PHE A 27 6.44 6.06 7.97
N GLU A 28 5.84 4.96 8.36
CA GLU A 28 5.28 4.80 9.70
C GLU A 28 6.36 4.86 10.77
N VAL A 29 6.08 5.55 11.87
CA VAL A 29 6.91 5.49 13.07
C VAL A 29 6.55 4.20 13.82
N GLN A 30 7.26 3.13 13.53
CA GLN A 30 6.98 1.83 14.15
C GLN A 30 7.61 1.72 15.53
N ALA A 31 6.78 1.32 16.50
CA ALA A 31 7.23 0.85 17.80
C ALA A 31 7.07 -0.68 17.85
N GLY A 32 8.08 -1.44 17.42
CA GLY A 32 8.02 -2.90 17.51
C GLY A 32 8.89 -3.66 16.53
N SER A 33 8.97 -4.98 16.70
CA SER A 33 9.64 -5.88 15.78
C SER A 33 8.76 -6.22 14.59
N LEU A 34 9.37 -6.48 13.45
CA LEU A 34 8.68 -7.00 12.25
C LEU A 34 7.99 -8.32 12.59
N THR A 35 6.68 -8.40 12.34
CA THR A 35 5.87 -9.59 12.58
C THR A 35 4.99 -9.91 11.38
N GLY A 36 4.82 -11.20 11.10
CA GLY A 36 3.97 -11.67 10.00
C GLY A 36 4.58 -11.50 8.60
N GLY A 37 3.98 -12.14 7.60
CA GLY A 37 4.36 -12.03 6.19
C GLY A 37 5.74 -12.58 5.84
N ILE A 38 6.20 -12.23 4.65
CA ILE A 38 7.59 -12.45 4.24
C ILE A 38 8.41 -11.33 4.87
N GLN A 39 9.24 -11.67 5.81
CA GLN A 39 10.15 -10.72 6.44
C GLN A 39 11.33 -10.46 5.50
N ALA A 40 11.11 -9.61 4.55
CA ALA A 40 12.22 -9.07 3.79
C ALA A 40 12.63 -7.74 4.40
N THR A 41 13.90 -7.51 4.45
CA THR A 41 14.45 -6.48 5.31
C THR A 41 14.44 -5.10 4.70
N GLY A 42 13.80 -4.81 3.61
CA GLY A 42 13.73 -3.46 3.03
C GLY A 42 14.88 -2.48 3.36
N ASN A 43 15.96 -2.99 3.91
CA ASN A 43 17.09 -2.22 4.40
C ASN A 43 18.29 -2.39 3.46
N TYR A 44 18.15 -1.86 2.25
CA TYR A 44 19.21 -1.88 1.26
C TYR A 44 19.67 -0.43 0.93
N PRO A 45 20.89 -0.24 0.46
CA PRO A 45 21.37 1.07 0.05
C PRO A 45 20.51 1.66 -1.07
N GLY A 46 20.10 2.91 -0.92
CA GLY A 46 19.28 3.61 -1.92
C GLY A 46 17.77 3.51 -1.71
N LYS A 47 17.30 2.81 -0.68
CA LYS A 47 15.89 2.84 -0.29
C LYS A 47 15.44 4.28 0.01
N ALA A 48 14.26 4.67 -0.47
CA ALA A 48 13.68 5.97 -0.19
C ALA A 48 13.45 6.15 1.33
N ARG A 49 13.87 7.30 1.85
CA ARG A 49 13.80 7.65 3.27
C ARG A 49 12.64 8.56 3.60
N ASN A 50 12.05 9.15 2.58
CA ASN A 50 10.95 10.10 2.67
C ASN A 50 10.09 10.07 1.39
N ILE A 51 9.00 10.79 1.42
CA ILE A 51 8.00 10.83 0.34
C ILE A 51 8.56 11.38 -0.97
N ASP A 52 9.46 12.36 -0.91
CA ASP A 52 10.01 12.99 -2.12
C ASP A 52 10.98 12.06 -2.83
N GLU A 53 11.81 11.33 -2.08
CA GLU A 53 12.70 10.30 -2.63
C GLU A 53 11.87 9.17 -3.26
N LEU A 54 10.80 8.72 -2.61
CA LEU A 54 9.94 7.66 -3.16
C LEU A 54 9.25 8.12 -4.45
N ARG A 55 8.73 9.35 -4.49
CA ARG A 55 8.12 9.93 -5.69
C ARG A 55 9.11 10.02 -6.85
N ALA A 56 10.34 10.42 -6.57
CA ALA A 56 11.40 10.47 -7.58
C ALA A 56 11.72 9.07 -8.14
N ASP A 57 11.80 8.06 -7.26
CA ASP A 57 12.05 6.67 -7.65
C ASP A 57 10.91 6.10 -8.50
N ILE A 58 9.65 6.37 -8.13
CA ILE A 58 8.48 5.94 -8.88
C ILE A 58 8.49 6.56 -10.29
N LEU A 59 8.73 7.86 -10.41
CA LEU A 59 8.81 8.53 -11.72
C LEU A 59 9.96 7.97 -12.55
N LYS A 60 11.09 7.69 -11.91
CA LYS A 60 12.23 7.09 -12.59
C LYS A 60 11.92 5.68 -13.09
N ALA A 61 11.30 4.84 -12.26
CA ALA A 61 10.88 3.50 -12.65
C ALA A 61 9.86 3.56 -13.82
N ALA A 62 8.83 4.39 -13.70
CA ALA A 62 7.82 4.57 -14.73
C ALA A 62 8.42 5.05 -16.06
N SER A 63 9.50 5.84 -16.02
CA SER A 63 10.17 6.32 -17.27
C SER A 63 10.82 5.19 -18.09
N TYR A 64 11.04 4.03 -17.50
CA TYR A 64 11.59 2.85 -18.18
C TYR A 64 10.53 1.90 -18.72
N ILE A 65 9.29 2.08 -18.32
CA ILE A 65 8.18 1.18 -18.67
C ILE A 65 7.24 1.94 -19.62
N PRO A 66 7.10 1.50 -20.88
CA PRO A 66 6.17 2.16 -21.82
C PRO A 66 4.72 2.00 -21.36
N GLY A 67 3.90 2.99 -21.71
CA GLY A 67 2.45 2.95 -21.47
C GLY A 67 1.96 3.90 -20.41
N THR A 68 0.70 3.75 -20.03
CA THR A 68 0.06 4.53 -18.94
C THR A 68 0.09 3.71 -17.67
N HIS A 69 0.53 4.33 -16.59
CA HIS A 69 0.71 3.66 -15.31
C HIS A 69 -0.28 4.17 -14.28
N ARG A 70 -0.56 3.27 -13.34
CA ARG A 70 -1.21 3.57 -12.06
C ARG A 70 -0.19 3.25 -10.96
N LEU A 71 -0.31 3.90 -9.84
CA LEU A 71 0.50 3.60 -8.65
C LEU A 71 -0.39 2.89 -7.63
N ASN A 72 -0.04 1.67 -7.26
CA ASN A 72 -0.65 1.00 -6.12
C ASN A 72 0.09 1.45 -4.85
N LEU A 73 -0.45 2.50 -4.23
CA LEU A 73 0.13 3.11 -3.05
C LEU A 73 -0.24 2.29 -1.81
N HIS A 74 0.75 1.99 -0.98
CA HIS A 74 0.53 1.30 0.28
C HIS A 74 0.25 2.29 1.41
N GLU A 75 -0.61 1.91 2.36
CA GLU A 75 -1.02 2.77 3.46
C GLU A 75 0.15 3.22 4.37
N ILE A 76 1.20 2.40 4.47
CA ILE A 76 2.41 2.73 5.25
C ILE A 76 3.23 3.89 4.68
N TYR A 77 2.93 4.34 3.47
CA TYR A 77 3.58 5.49 2.83
C TYR A 77 2.75 6.78 2.92
N GLY A 78 1.82 6.87 3.86
CA GLY A 78 1.08 8.10 4.12
C GLY A 78 2.00 9.29 4.43
N ASP A 79 1.56 10.48 4.07
CA ASP A 79 2.22 11.74 4.44
C ASP A 79 1.81 12.16 5.85
N PHE A 80 2.42 11.51 6.82
CA PHE A 80 2.09 11.73 8.23
C PHE A 80 2.75 12.97 8.84
N GLN A 81 3.59 13.66 8.08
CA GLN A 81 4.26 14.90 8.50
C GLN A 81 5.00 14.77 9.84
N GLY A 82 5.62 13.62 10.07
CA GLY A 82 6.34 13.31 11.31
C GLY A 82 5.45 13.00 12.53
N LYS A 83 4.13 12.94 12.34
CA LYS A 83 3.21 12.53 13.40
C LYS A 83 3.14 11.01 13.50
N VAL A 84 2.94 10.53 14.72
CA VAL A 84 2.61 9.13 14.96
C VAL A 84 1.12 8.97 14.72
N VAL A 85 0.75 8.20 13.68
CA VAL A 85 -0.63 7.86 13.35
C VAL A 85 -0.73 6.35 13.35
N ASP A 86 -1.54 5.79 14.23
CA ASP A 86 -1.76 4.34 14.25
C ASP A 86 -2.69 3.94 13.09
N ARG A 87 -2.64 2.69 12.67
CA ARG A 87 -3.33 2.21 11.46
C ARG A 87 -4.86 2.34 11.53
N ASP A 88 -5.45 2.26 12.71
CA ASP A 88 -6.87 2.52 12.94
C ASP A 88 -7.25 4.01 12.96
N GLN A 89 -6.27 4.90 12.77
CA GLN A 89 -6.43 6.35 12.74
C GLN A 89 -6.08 6.96 11.37
N VAL A 90 -5.76 6.14 10.39
CA VAL A 90 -5.44 6.59 9.03
C VAL A 90 -6.67 7.25 8.40
N GLU A 91 -6.47 8.40 7.74
CA GLU A 91 -7.52 9.19 7.11
C GLU A 91 -7.11 9.68 5.72
N PRO A 92 -8.07 10.07 4.85
CA PRO A 92 -7.79 10.60 3.51
C PRO A 92 -6.82 11.78 3.50
N GLU A 93 -6.84 12.61 4.55
CA GLU A 93 -5.95 13.78 4.68
C GLU A 93 -4.46 13.37 4.65
N HIS A 94 -4.10 12.21 5.18
CA HIS A 94 -2.74 11.68 5.16
C HIS A 94 -2.26 11.28 3.75
N PHE A 95 -3.16 11.26 2.78
CA PHE A 95 -2.86 10.91 1.39
C PHE A 95 -3.14 12.05 0.40
N LYS A 96 -3.54 13.20 0.88
CA LYS A 96 -3.87 14.36 0.04
C LYS A 96 -2.71 14.75 -0.86
N SER A 97 -1.49 14.82 -0.32
CA SER A 97 -0.30 15.17 -1.09
C SER A 97 0.02 14.13 -2.18
N TRP A 98 -0.35 12.86 -1.98
CA TRP A 98 -0.24 11.82 -2.98
C TRP A 98 -1.27 11.99 -4.10
N ILE A 99 -2.51 12.35 -3.74
CA ILE A 99 -3.58 12.61 -4.71
C ILE A 99 -3.22 13.80 -5.61
N GLU A 100 -2.69 14.88 -5.02
CA GLU A 100 -2.22 16.05 -5.75
C GLU A 100 -1.07 15.71 -6.68
N TRP A 101 -0.07 14.99 -6.19
CA TRP A 101 1.06 14.50 -6.97
C TRP A 101 0.62 13.56 -8.12
N GLY A 102 -0.33 12.66 -7.88
CA GLY A 102 -0.87 11.78 -8.91
C GLY A 102 -1.53 12.56 -10.04
N LYS A 103 -2.27 13.62 -9.71
CA LYS A 103 -2.86 14.52 -10.71
C LYS A 103 -1.81 15.26 -11.54
N GLU A 104 -0.78 15.79 -10.86
CA GLU A 104 0.30 16.53 -11.52
C GLU A 104 1.06 15.66 -12.54
N HIS A 105 1.27 14.39 -12.22
CA HIS A 105 2.02 13.46 -13.06
C HIS A 105 1.15 12.55 -13.93
N ASN A 106 -0.17 12.81 -14.01
CA ASN A 106 -1.12 11.98 -14.74
C ASN A 106 -1.03 10.48 -14.36
N MET A 107 -0.80 10.22 -13.09
CA MET A 107 -0.67 8.88 -12.51
C MET A 107 -1.85 8.63 -11.57
N LYS A 108 -2.75 7.74 -11.96
CA LYS A 108 -3.88 7.36 -11.12
C LYS A 108 -3.41 6.46 -9.98
N LEU A 109 -4.13 6.51 -8.86
CA LEU A 109 -3.78 5.78 -7.66
C LEU A 109 -4.72 4.59 -7.46
N ASP A 110 -4.13 3.47 -7.08
CA ASP A 110 -4.78 2.36 -6.39
C ASP A 110 -4.25 2.31 -4.97
N PHE A 111 -4.86 1.52 -4.09
CA PHE A 111 -4.51 1.54 -2.68
C PHE A 111 -4.35 0.13 -2.12
N ASN A 112 -3.43 -0.02 -1.19
CA ASN A 112 -3.15 -1.29 -0.55
C ASN A 112 -3.09 -1.11 0.97
N SER A 113 -3.95 -1.84 1.68
CA SER A 113 -3.89 -1.95 3.13
C SER A 113 -3.21 -3.25 3.54
N THR A 114 -2.65 -3.28 4.74
CA THR A 114 -2.02 -4.47 5.28
C THR A 114 -2.25 -4.59 6.78
N SER A 115 -2.25 -5.83 7.25
CA SER A 115 -2.34 -6.12 8.67
C SER A 115 -1.08 -6.77 9.26
N PHE A 116 0.00 -6.86 8.50
CA PHE A 116 1.28 -7.36 9.01
C PHE A 116 2.24 -6.24 9.47
N SER A 117 3.33 -6.61 10.10
CA SER A 117 4.39 -5.69 10.57
C SER A 117 3.89 -4.60 11.52
N HIS A 118 3.00 -4.97 12.42
CA HIS A 118 2.45 -4.09 13.44
C HIS A 118 2.39 -4.84 14.79
N PRO A 119 2.54 -4.18 15.95
CA PRO A 119 2.50 -4.85 17.26
C PRO A 119 1.25 -5.68 17.53
N LYS A 120 0.11 -5.31 16.94
CA LYS A 120 -1.16 -6.05 17.03
C LYS A 120 -1.34 -7.12 15.95
N SER A 121 -0.35 -7.34 15.08
CA SER A 121 -0.48 -8.30 13.98
C SER A 121 -0.42 -9.75 14.47
N GLY A 122 0.60 -10.10 15.25
CA GLY A 122 0.81 -11.49 15.66
C GLY A 122 0.71 -12.46 14.47
N ASP A 123 0.13 -13.63 14.71
CA ASP A 123 -0.17 -14.63 13.68
C ASP A 123 -1.54 -14.40 13.02
N LEU A 124 -2.42 -13.65 13.68
CA LEU A 124 -3.80 -13.42 13.25
C LEU A 124 -4.20 -11.96 13.46
N SER A 125 -4.85 -11.38 12.46
CA SER A 125 -5.39 -10.01 12.50
C SER A 125 -6.92 -10.01 12.53
N LEU A 126 -7.57 -10.03 11.38
CA LEU A 126 -9.04 -10.01 11.27
C LEU A 126 -9.72 -11.27 11.82
N SER A 127 -9.02 -12.39 11.86
CA SER A 127 -9.49 -13.64 12.46
C SER A 127 -8.97 -13.89 13.88
N ASN A 128 -8.35 -12.89 14.52
CA ASN A 128 -7.81 -13.02 15.86
C ASN A 128 -8.92 -13.38 16.87
N PRO A 129 -8.69 -14.31 17.81
CA PRO A 129 -9.65 -14.63 18.85
C PRO A 129 -9.93 -13.46 19.83
N ASP A 130 -8.98 -12.55 20.00
CA ASP A 130 -9.18 -11.31 20.77
C ASP A 130 -10.04 -10.32 19.99
N GLU A 131 -11.16 -9.92 20.59
CA GLU A 131 -12.10 -9.00 19.97
C GLU A 131 -11.50 -7.60 19.76
N GLY A 132 -10.70 -7.12 20.70
CA GLY A 132 -10.06 -5.81 20.61
C GLY A 132 -9.10 -5.73 19.42
N ILE A 133 -8.33 -6.81 19.17
CA ILE A 133 -7.44 -6.91 18.02
C ILE A 133 -8.26 -6.96 16.71
N ARG A 134 -9.34 -7.77 16.66
CA ARG A 134 -10.21 -7.79 15.48
C ARG A 134 -10.81 -6.42 15.18
N GLN A 135 -11.31 -5.72 16.18
CA GLN A 135 -11.93 -4.39 16.01
C GLN A 135 -10.91 -3.36 15.51
N PHE A 136 -9.68 -3.39 16.01
CA PHE A 136 -8.60 -2.55 15.50
C PHE A 136 -8.40 -2.75 13.99
N TRP A 137 -8.28 -4.01 13.53
CA TRP A 137 -8.06 -4.31 12.11
C TRP A 137 -9.29 -4.07 11.23
N ILE A 138 -10.49 -4.23 11.77
CA ILE A 138 -11.74 -3.84 11.08
C ILE A 138 -11.77 -2.32 10.88
N GLU A 139 -11.42 -1.55 11.90
CA GLU A 139 -11.37 -0.10 11.79
C GLU A 139 -10.29 0.35 10.80
N HIS A 140 -9.09 -0.21 10.88
CA HIS A 140 -8.04 0.01 9.88
C HIS A 140 -8.55 -0.21 8.45
N THR A 141 -9.23 -1.33 8.19
CA THR A 141 -9.78 -1.64 6.87
C THR A 141 -10.81 -0.60 6.41
N LYS A 142 -11.68 -0.15 7.32
CA LYS A 142 -12.67 0.90 7.02
C LYS A 142 -12.00 2.23 6.68
N ARG A 143 -10.95 2.61 7.41
CA ARG A 143 -10.16 3.81 7.17
C ARG A 143 -9.49 3.76 5.80
N CYS A 144 -8.84 2.65 5.48
CA CYS A 144 -8.24 2.43 4.16
C CYS A 144 -9.27 2.49 3.03
N ARG A 145 -10.50 1.99 3.23
CA ARG A 145 -11.59 2.15 2.26
C ARG A 145 -11.96 3.61 2.05
N ALA A 146 -12.01 4.40 3.12
CA ALA A 146 -12.31 5.84 2.99
C ALA A 146 -11.21 6.58 2.20
N VAL A 147 -9.95 6.21 2.41
CA VAL A 147 -8.82 6.72 1.59
C VAL A 147 -9.00 6.36 0.12
N ALA A 148 -9.25 5.08 -0.18
CA ALA A 148 -9.45 4.63 -1.56
C ALA A 148 -10.67 5.29 -2.22
N GLU A 149 -11.76 5.50 -1.48
CA GLU A 149 -12.94 6.22 -1.95
C GLU A 149 -12.61 7.66 -2.34
N GLU A 150 -11.85 8.36 -1.51
CA GLU A 150 -11.43 9.74 -1.80
C GLU A 150 -10.50 9.80 -3.02
N MET A 151 -9.53 8.89 -3.12
CA MET A 151 -8.67 8.76 -4.31
C MET A 151 -9.52 8.57 -5.57
N GLY A 152 -10.47 7.64 -5.54
CA GLY A 152 -11.37 7.37 -6.67
C GLY A 152 -12.20 8.58 -7.06
N LYS A 153 -12.79 9.29 -6.10
CA LYS A 153 -13.58 10.50 -6.34
C LYS A 153 -12.74 11.60 -7.01
N VAL A 154 -11.57 11.87 -6.47
CA VAL A 154 -10.74 12.99 -6.93
C VAL A 154 -10.11 12.71 -8.29
N GLN A 155 -9.72 11.47 -8.58
CA GLN A 155 -9.16 11.09 -9.88
C GLN A 155 -10.23 10.82 -10.97
N GLY A 156 -11.51 10.76 -10.61
CA GLY A 156 -12.62 10.48 -11.53
C GLY A 156 -12.56 9.09 -12.15
N ASP A 157 -11.96 8.12 -11.44
CA ASP A 157 -11.76 6.76 -11.89
C ASP A 157 -11.66 5.84 -10.67
N PRO A 158 -12.20 4.62 -10.71
CA PRO A 158 -12.14 3.72 -9.58
C PRO A 158 -10.72 3.55 -9.03
N CYS A 159 -10.58 3.64 -7.72
CA CYS A 159 -9.36 3.22 -7.01
C CYS A 159 -9.57 1.77 -6.56
N ILE A 160 -8.72 0.88 -7.05
CA ILE A 160 -8.74 -0.53 -6.63
C ILE A 160 -8.03 -0.62 -5.30
N MET A 161 -8.75 -1.11 -4.28
CA MET A 161 -8.17 -1.33 -2.97
C MET A 161 -7.88 -2.82 -2.77
N ASN A 162 -6.62 -3.14 -2.56
CA ASN A 162 -6.19 -4.46 -2.14
C ASN A 162 -6.24 -4.55 -0.61
N LEU A 163 -6.91 -5.57 -0.09
CA LEU A 163 -6.86 -5.91 1.32
C LEU A 163 -5.90 -7.09 1.50
N TRP A 164 -4.74 -6.83 2.07
CA TRP A 164 -3.76 -7.87 2.33
C TRP A 164 -3.80 -8.31 3.79
N VAL A 165 -4.25 -9.54 3.98
CA VAL A 165 -4.40 -10.19 5.29
C VAL A 165 -3.48 -11.40 5.35
N HIS A 166 -2.66 -11.49 6.40
CA HIS A 166 -1.70 -12.60 6.58
C HIS A 166 -2.25 -13.73 7.42
N ASP A 167 -3.51 -13.64 7.84
CA ASP A 167 -4.14 -14.58 8.76
C ASP A 167 -4.14 -16.00 8.20
N GLY A 168 -3.81 -16.94 9.07
CA GLY A 168 -3.85 -18.35 8.77
C GLY A 168 -2.48 -19.00 8.65
N SER A 169 -2.49 -20.28 8.32
CA SER A 169 -1.32 -21.12 8.13
C SER A 169 -0.95 -21.21 6.66
N LYS A 170 0.33 -21.20 6.36
CA LYS A 170 0.84 -21.46 5.00
C LYS A 170 0.64 -22.92 4.58
N ASP A 171 0.49 -23.78 5.55
CA ASP A 171 0.36 -25.21 5.38
C ASP A 171 -1.08 -25.68 5.59
N ILE A 172 -1.29 -26.99 5.54
CA ILE A 172 -2.61 -27.60 5.77
C ILE A 172 -3.06 -27.25 7.19
N THR A 173 -4.21 -26.59 7.31
CA THR A 173 -4.80 -26.28 8.60
C THR A 173 -5.27 -27.56 9.28
N VAL A 174 -4.63 -27.93 10.38
CA VAL A 174 -4.94 -29.16 11.15
C VAL A 174 -6.13 -28.93 12.08
N ASN A 175 -6.39 -27.69 12.48
CA ASN A 175 -7.54 -27.28 13.29
C ASN A 175 -8.36 -26.22 12.55
N ARG A 176 -9.63 -26.51 12.41
CA ARG A 176 -10.63 -25.58 11.87
C ARG A 176 -11.50 -25.04 12.99
#